data_227c9db34cab04301146bdf3951526b2
#
_entry.id   227c9db34cab04301146bdf3951526b2
#
_cell.length_a   1.000
_cell.length_b   1.000
_cell.length_c   1.000
_cell.angle_alpha   90.00
_cell.angle_beta   90.00
_cell.angle_gamma   90.00
#
_symmetry.space_group_name_H-M   'P 1'
#
loop_
_entity.id
_entity.type
_entity.pdbx_description
1 polymer ?
#
loop_
_entity_poly.entity_id
_entity_poly.type
_entity_poly.pdbx_seq_one_letter_code
_entity_poly.pdbx_strand_id
1 'polypeptide(L)'
;MLRGSDAKRGYMRWWHSFQGICPTTQETRTFFVEYSILNPALGTSQPILGQHPDYKRHGLKPSYLCIKAGVFPEPGDSGLQLRAYYPLTSLQVAQDPFYMQFEDCVYSENRISGSIDISDEVARHRSLMTDAGSFIWDLEVHKAVACHTGYIANAFFTAVHALESFWHGEGIRTFFRGTVILNGVTYEVTPETSYGYADKHWGRSYNQPWLQFASGHLISEKTGRELKHSALAIDGCCPKFLFFPMRRRILMQLTYTGEDFEYHFGRPLTLSR
;
A
#
# COMPACT_ATOMS: atom_id res chain seq x y z
N MET A 1 13.11 -6.98 0.71
CA MET A 1 12.91 -7.02 2.20
C MET A 1 13.90 -6.09 2.89
N LEU A 2 13.51 -5.47 4.01
CA LEU A 2 14.41 -4.68 4.84
C LEU A 2 15.60 -5.53 5.35
N ARG A 3 16.77 -4.90 5.47
CA ARG A 3 18.01 -5.55 5.92
C ARG A 3 18.67 -4.76 7.06
N GLY A 4 19.57 -5.41 7.78
CA GLY A 4 20.38 -4.76 8.82
C GLY A 4 19.54 -4.13 9.95
N SER A 5 19.87 -2.90 10.32
CA SER A 5 19.16 -2.13 11.36
C SER A 5 17.72 -1.83 11.02
N ASP A 6 17.39 -1.68 9.74
CA ASP A 6 16.05 -1.36 9.29
C ASP A 6 15.09 -2.55 9.44
N ALA A 7 15.62 -3.78 9.37
CA ALA A 7 14.83 -4.96 9.65
C ALA A 7 14.45 -5.11 11.15
N LYS A 8 15.21 -4.49 12.08
CA LYS A 8 14.92 -4.47 13.52
C LYS A 8 14.04 -3.30 13.95
N ARG A 9 13.89 -2.28 13.09
CA ARG A 9 13.22 -1.03 13.39
C ARG A 9 12.67 -0.39 12.12
N GLY A 10 11.81 -1.12 11.43
CA GLY A 10 11.26 -0.60 10.20
C GLY A 10 10.01 -1.35 9.77
N TYR A 11 9.36 -0.79 8.79
CA TYR A 11 8.13 -1.32 8.22
C TYR A 11 8.23 -1.42 6.70
N MET A 12 7.42 -2.30 6.14
CA MET A 12 7.12 -2.40 4.71
C MET A 12 5.61 -2.53 4.56
N ARG A 13 5.07 -1.85 3.57
CA ARG A 13 3.66 -1.87 3.24
C ARG A 13 3.50 -1.93 1.73
N TRP A 14 2.63 -2.80 1.24
CA TRP A 14 2.14 -2.86 -0.13
C TRP A 14 0.65 -2.61 -0.11
N TRP A 15 0.22 -1.61 -0.82
CA TRP A 15 -1.16 -1.18 -0.90
C TRP A 15 -1.71 -1.41 -2.30
N HIS A 16 -2.95 -1.90 -2.35
CA HIS A 16 -3.71 -2.07 -3.58
C HIS A 16 -5.10 -1.51 -3.36
N SER A 17 -5.61 -0.75 -4.34
CA SER A 17 -7.02 -0.37 -4.38
C SER A 17 -7.58 -0.57 -5.78
N PHE A 18 -8.84 -0.95 -5.85
CA PHE A 18 -9.51 -1.29 -7.10
C PHE A 18 -11.03 -1.23 -6.92
N GLN A 19 -11.75 -1.16 -8.04
CA GLN A 19 -13.21 -1.24 -8.08
C GLN A 19 -13.65 -2.63 -8.52
N GLY A 20 -14.79 -3.06 -7.97
CA GLY A 20 -15.51 -4.26 -8.39
C GLY A 20 -16.99 -3.98 -8.49
N ILE A 21 -17.68 -4.73 -9.34
CA ILE A 21 -19.10 -4.60 -9.63
C ILE A 21 -19.83 -5.87 -9.18
N CYS A 22 -20.86 -5.72 -8.39
CA CYS A 22 -21.75 -6.84 -8.05
C CYS A 22 -22.59 -7.22 -9.28
N PRO A 23 -22.48 -8.46 -9.80
CA PRO A 23 -23.17 -8.85 -11.03
C PRO A 23 -24.70 -8.86 -10.89
N THR A 24 -25.22 -9.02 -9.67
CA THR A 24 -26.67 -9.07 -9.42
C THR A 24 -27.31 -7.70 -9.24
N THR A 25 -26.65 -6.79 -8.52
CA THR A 25 -27.19 -5.46 -8.20
C THR A 25 -26.63 -4.36 -9.09
N GLN A 26 -25.56 -4.62 -9.84
CA GLN A 26 -24.78 -3.63 -10.59
C GLN A 26 -24.15 -2.54 -9.70
N GLU A 27 -24.12 -2.76 -8.41
CA GLU A 27 -23.46 -1.88 -7.47
C GLU A 27 -21.95 -1.93 -7.68
N THR A 28 -21.32 -0.76 -7.80
CA THR A 28 -19.87 -0.61 -7.87
C THR A 28 -19.34 -0.23 -6.49
N ARG A 29 -18.31 -0.92 -6.01
CA ARG A 29 -17.64 -0.62 -4.74
C ARG A 29 -16.15 -0.49 -4.94
N THR A 30 -15.52 0.38 -4.14
CA THR A 30 -14.06 0.53 -4.14
C THR A 30 -13.45 -0.21 -2.96
N PHE A 31 -12.61 -1.19 -3.26
CA PHE A 31 -11.95 -2.08 -2.31
C PHE A 31 -10.47 -1.71 -2.11
N PHE A 32 -9.89 -2.21 -1.03
CA PHE A 32 -8.45 -2.15 -0.79
C PHE A 32 -7.93 -3.41 -0.12
N VAL A 33 -6.66 -3.73 -0.40
CA VAL A 33 -5.87 -4.76 0.29
C VAL A 33 -4.49 -4.20 0.59
N GLU A 34 -4.07 -4.28 1.84
CA GLU A 34 -2.74 -3.88 2.30
C GLU A 34 -2.04 -5.07 2.97
N TYR A 35 -0.84 -5.36 2.49
CA TYR A 35 0.09 -6.27 3.15
C TYR A 35 1.13 -5.43 3.89
N SER A 36 1.34 -5.70 5.16
CA SER A 36 2.32 -4.95 5.94
C SER A 36 3.14 -5.82 6.87
N ILE A 37 4.40 -5.45 7.02
CA ILE A 37 5.38 -6.13 7.85
C ILE A 37 6.02 -5.09 8.75
N LEU A 38 6.04 -5.36 10.05
CA LEU A 38 6.67 -4.48 11.03
C LEU A 38 7.80 -5.22 11.76
N ASN A 39 8.98 -4.61 11.80
CA ASN A 39 10.19 -5.08 12.48
C ASN A 39 10.53 -6.56 12.19
N PRO A 40 10.74 -6.94 10.92
CA PRO A 40 10.84 -8.34 10.50
C PRO A 40 12.00 -9.12 11.14
N ALA A 41 13.07 -8.47 11.58
CA ALA A 41 14.20 -9.15 12.21
C ALA A 41 13.98 -9.50 13.70
N LEU A 42 12.85 -9.14 14.30
CA LEU A 42 12.54 -9.54 15.68
C LEU A 42 12.02 -10.97 15.79
N GLY A 43 11.50 -11.54 14.68
CA GLY A 43 11.23 -12.97 14.52
C GLY A 43 10.32 -13.59 15.58
N THR A 44 9.23 -12.92 15.94
CA THR A 44 8.34 -13.38 17.00
C THR A 44 7.41 -14.48 16.54
N SER A 45 7.14 -15.47 17.43
CA SER A 45 6.16 -16.55 17.22
C SER A 45 4.70 -16.14 17.48
N GLN A 46 4.49 -14.92 17.96
CA GLN A 46 3.19 -14.29 18.13
C GLN A 46 3.27 -12.84 17.68
N PRO A 47 2.18 -12.27 17.14
CA PRO A 47 2.16 -10.85 16.78
C PRO A 47 2.24 -9.98 18.06
N ILE A 48 3.20 -9.06 18.11
CA ILE A 48 3.35 -8.09 19.20
C ILE A 48 2.80 -6.76 18.73
N LEU A 49 1.65 -6.36 19.28
CA LEU A 49 0.96 -5.12 18.89
C LEU A 49 1.37 -3.98 19.83
N GLY A 50 1.96 -2.92 19.29
CA GLY A 50 2.43 -1.79 20.10
C GLY A 50 1.33 -1.02 20.82
N GLN A 51 0.08 -1.12 20.38
CA GLN A 51 -1.10 -0.55 21.02
C GLN A 51 -1.70 -1.45 22.12
N HIS A 52 -1.30 -2.73 22.20
CA HIS A 52 -1.83 -3.63 23.23
C HIS A 52 -1.29 -3.24 24.61
N PRO A 53 -2.15 -3.01 25.64
CA PRO A 53 -1.73 -2.49 26.94
C PRO A 53 -0.65 -3.33 27.63
N ASP A 54 -0.75 -4.65 27.56
CA ASP A 54 0.20 -5.57 28.21
C ASP A 54 1.57 -5.52 27.55
N TYR A 55 1.62 -5.54 26.20
CA TYR A 55 2.88 -5.45 25.47
C TYR A 55 3.58 -4.12 25.72
N LYS A 56 2.78 -3.03 25.78
CA LYS A 56 3.30 -1.71 26.11
C LYS A 56 3.87 -1.64 27.54
N ARG A 57 3.17 -2.21 28.52
CA ARG A 57 3.65 -2.27 29.93
C ARG A 57 4.97 -3.04 30.07
N HIS A 58 5.16 -4.09 29.28
CA HIS A 58 6.39 -4.89 29.30
C HIS A 58 7.48 -4.34 28.36
N GLY A 59 7.28 -3.18 27.74
CA GLY A 59 8.27 -2.55 26.83
C GLY A 59 8.58 -3.37 25.59
N LEU A 60 7.68 -4.27 25.18
CA LEU A 60 7.87 -5.09 24.00
C LEU A 60 7.79 -4.23 22.72
N LYS A 61 8.74 -4.45 21.84
CA LYS A 61 8.74 -3.78 20.53
C LYS A 61 7.69 -4.43 19.62
N PRO A 62 6.84 -3.65 18.97
CA PRO A 62 5.85 -4.20 18.04
C PRO A 62 6.53 -4.96 16.90
N SER A 63 5.96 -6.11 16.56
CA SER A 63 6.51 -6.99 15.53
C SER A 63 5.42 -7.94 15.05
N TYR A 64 5.03 -7.81 13.77
CA TYR A 64 3.93 -8.59 13.20
C TYR A 64 3.91 -8.51 11.67
N LEU A 65 3.20 -9.45 11.07
CA LEU A 65 2.60 -9.32 9.75
C LEU A 65 1.16 -8.83 9.93
N CYS A 66 0.67 -8.02 9.03
CA CYS A 66 -0.73 -7.60 9.04
C CYS A 66 -1.28 -7.56 7.62
N ILE A 67 -2.46 -8.15 7.45
CA ILE A 67 -3.34 -7.88 6.32
C ILE A 67 -4.39 -6.88 6.79
N LYS A 68 -4.61 -5.86 5.97
CA LYS A 68 -5.72 -4.95 6.12
C LYS A 68 -6.49 -4.94 4.80
N ALA A 69 -7.76 -5.28 4.83
CA ALA A 69 -8.59 -5.32 3.63
C ALA A 69 -10.00 -4.79 3.93
N GLY A 70 -10.71 -4.38 2.92
CA GLY A 70 -12.07 -3.88 3.08
C GLY A 70 -12.57 -3.06 1.92
N VAL A 71 -13.59 -2.25 2.23
CA VAL A 71 -14.27 -1.38 1.28
C VAL A 71 -14.31 0.05 1.78
N PHE A 72 -14.06 1.00 0.90
CA PHE A 72 -14.15 2.42 1.23
C PHE A 72 -15.60 2.83 1.51
N PRO A 73 -15.82 3.81 2.41
CA PRO A 73 -17.14 4.36 2.64
C PRO A 73 -17.68 5.07 1.39
N GLU A 74 -18.99 4.96 1.18
CA GLU A 74 -19.73 5.70 0.16
C GLU A 74 -20.82 6.54 0.82
N PRO A 75 -21.43 7.51 0.12
CA PRO A 75 -22.53 8.29 0.68
C PRO A 75 -23.65 7.38 1.22
N GLY A 76 -23.84 7.38 2.55
CA GLY A 76 -24.84 6.56 3.23
C GLY A 76 -24.33 5.19 3.74
N ASP A 77 -23.04 4.86 3.50
CA ASP A 77 -22.40 3.64 4.00
C ASP A 77 -21.09 3.96 4.73
N SER A 78 -20.84 3.32 5.86
CA SER A 78 -19.67 3.55 6.71
C SER A 78 -18.39 2.91 6.17
N GLY A 79 -18.48 2.07 5.16
CA GLY A 79 -17.36 1.22 4.73
C GLY A 79 -17.06 0.09 5.74
N LEU A 80 -16.01 -0.67 5.47
CA LEU A 80 -15.55 -1.76 6.33
C LEU A 80 -14.03 -1.85 6.27
N GLN A 81 -13.37 -2.00 7.43
CA GLN A 81 -11.93 -2.24 7.51
C GLN A 81 -11.62 -3.43 8.42
N LEU A 82 -11.23 -4.52 7.83
CA LEU A 82 -10.77 -5.72 8.51
C LEU A 82 -9.26 -5.71 8.68
N ARG A 83 -8.76 -6.18 9.83
CA ARG A 83 -7.34 -6.37 10.12
C ARG A 83 -7.10 -7.71 10.79
N ALA A 84 -6.20 -8.48 10.20
CA ALA A 84 -5.69 -9.70 10.79
C ALA A 84 -4.18 -9.58 11.01
N TYR A 85 -3.70 -10.05 12.17
CA TYR A 85 -2.30 -9.99 12.55
C TYR A 85 -1.73 -11.40 12.68
N TYR A 86 -0.53 -11.60 12.15
CA TYR A 86 0.13 -12.89 12.10
C TYR A 86 1.56 -12.81 12.64
N PRO A 87 2.09 -13.92 13.15
CA PRO A 87 3.47 -13.98 13.61
C PRO A 87 4.45 -13.89 12.44
N LEU A 88 5.61 -13.31 12.65
CA LEU A 88 6.66 -13.24 11.62
C LEU A 88 7.18 -14.62 11.20
N THR A 89 7.04 -15.62 12.06
CA THR A 89 7.46 -17.00 11.77
C THR A 89 6.62 -17.67 10.69
N SER A 90 5.41 -17.17 10.39
CA SER A 90 4.59 -17.70 9.29
C SER A 90 4.98 -17.15 7.91
N LEU A 91 5.87 -16.14 7.86
CA LEU A 91 6.26 -15.50 6.61
C LEU A 91 7.19 -16.38 5.76
N GLN A 92 6.77 -16.65 4.54
CA GLN A 92 7.58 -17.23 3.48
C GLN A 92 7.84 -16.17 2.40
N VAL A 93 9.10 -16.04 1.97
CA VAL A 93 9.49 -15.05 0.95
C VAL A 93 10.47 -15.69 -0.04
N ALA A 94 10.15 -15.55 -1.33
CA ALA A 94 11.10 -15.69 -2.44
C ALA A 94 11.45 -14.32 -3.01
N GLN A 95 12.65 -14.17 -3.58
CA GLN A 95 13.14 -12.85 -4.05
C GLN A 95 13.14 -12.72 -5.58
N ASP A 96 13.24 -13.82 -6.29
CA ASP A 96 13.31 -13.84 -7.74
C ASP A 96 12.54 -15.06 -8.29
N PRO A 97 11.34 -14.87 -8.82
CA PRO A 97 10.50 -13.65 -8.74
C PRO A 97 10.07 -13.33 -7.30
N PHE A 98 9.73 -12.05 -7.04
CA PHE A 98 9.28 -11.67 -5.71
C PHE A 98 7.94 -12.32 -5.39
N TYR A 99 7.91 -13.03 -4.27
CA TYR A 99 6.75 -13.74 -3.76
C TYR A 99 6.75 -13.66 -2.23
N MET A 100 5.61 -13.44 -1.65
CA MET A 100 5.40 -13.43 -0.20
C MET A 100 4.11 -14.18 0.13
N GLN A 101 4.20 -15.08 1.10
CA GLN A 101 3.05 -15.81 1.62
C GLN A 101 3.09 -15.88 3.14
N PHE A 102 1.95 -15.73 3.76
CA PHE A 102 1.70 -16.08 5.16
C PHE A 102 0.23 -16.46 5.32
N GLU A 103 0.01 -17.60 5.98
CA GLU A 103 -1.27 -18.30 5.98
C GLU A 103 -1.77 -18.53 4.54
N ASP A 104 -3.02 -18.18 4.25
CA ASP A 104 -3.61 -18.21 2.92
C ASP A 104 -3.40 -16.94 2.09
N CYS A 105 -2.73 -15.94 2.66
CA CYS A 105 -2.51 -14.66 2.00
C CYS A 105 -1.24 -14.69 1.15
N VAL A 106 -1.40 -14.41 -0.14
CA VAL A 106 -0.33 -14.38 -1.14
C VAL A 106 -0.20 -13.00 -1.75
N TYR A 107 1.05 -12.55 -1.88
CA TYR A 107 1.42 -11.39 -2.69
C TYR A 107 2.53 -11.77 -3.67
N SER A 108 2.34 -11.46 -4.93
CA SER A 108 3.36 -11.55 -5.97
C SER A 108 3.27 -10.35 -6.91
N GLU A 109 4.20 -10.28 -7.87
CA GLU A 109 4.24 -9.19 -8.86
C GLU A 109 2.94 -9.08 -9.67
N ASN A 110 2.31 -10.21 -9.96
CA ASN A 110 1.17 -10.32 -10.87
C ASN A 110 -0.09 -10.93 -10.23
N ARG A 111 -0.11 -11.20 -8.93
CA ARG A 111 -1.28 -11.76 -8.24
C ARG A 111 -1.28 -11.40 -6.77
N ILE A 112 -2.47 -11.09 -6.27
CA ILE A 112 -2.78 -11.00 -4.85
C ILE A 112 -3.98 -11.88 -4.55
N SER A 113 -3.89 -12.69 -3.48
CA SER A 113 -5.01 -13.51 -3.04
C SER A 113 -4.97 -13.74 -1.54
N GLY A 114 -6.11 -14.08 -0.95
CA GLY A 114 -6.20 -14.41 0.46
C GLY A 114 -7.60 -14.24 1.03
N SER A 115 -7.71 -14.41 2.33
CA SER A 115 -8.95 -14.22 3.08
C SER A 115 -8.71 -13.61 4.46
N ILE A 116 -9.71 -12.88 4.95
CA ILE A 116 -9.83 -12.44 6.34
C ILE A 116 -11.24 -12.73 6.80
N ASP A 117 -11.37 -13.36 7.96
CA ASP A 117 -12.63 -13.55 8.66
C ASP A 117 -12.48 -13.11 10.12
N ILE A 118 -13.21 -12.07 10.52
CA ILE A 118 -13.15 -11.46 11.85
C ILE A 118 -14.52 -11.56 12.50
N SER A 119 -14.61 -12.35 13.56
CA SER A 119 -15.85 -12.46 14.34
C SER A 119 -16.13 -11.19 15.15
N ASP A 120 -17.39 -10.98 15.51
CA ASP A 120 -17.80 -9.88 16.42
C ASP A 120 -17.06 -9.90 17.75
N GLU A 121 -16.72 -11.08 18.27
CA GLU A 121 -15.96 -11.22 19.50
C GLU A 121 -14.54 -10.64 19.35
N VAL A 122 -13.85 -10.98 18.26
CA VAL A 122 -12.52 -10.48 17.94
C VAL A 122 -12.55 -8.96 17.71
N ALA A 123 -13.54 -8.45 17.01
CA ALA A 123 -13.67 -7.03 16.71
C ALA A 123 -13.89 -6.15 17.97
N ARG A 124 -14.45 -6.70 19.05
CA ARG A 124 -14.59 -5.99 20.34
C ARG A 124 -13.26 -5.67 21.01
N HIS A 125 -12.18 -6.35 20.65
CA HIS A 125 -10.85 -6.06 21.16
C HIS A 125 -10.26 -4.81 20.50
N ARG A 126 -10.45 -3.65 21.11
CA ARG A 126 -10.03 -2.34 20.56
C ARG A 126 -8.57 -2.26 20.13
N SER A 127 -7.67 -3.06 20.73
CA SER A 127 -6.27 -3.13 20.35
C SER A 127 -6.04 -3.72 18.96
N LEU A 128 -7.00 -4.44 18.40
CA LEU A 128 -6.92 -5.00 17.06
C LEU A 128 -7.30 -3.98 15.97
N MET A 129 -8.09 -2.94 16.33
CA MET A 129 -8.49 -1.86 15.41
C MET A 129 -9.11 -2.40 14.11
N THR A 130 -10.04 -3.36 14.25
CA THR A 130 -10.70 -4.06 13.15
C THR A 130 -12.21 -4.02 13.33
N ASP A 131 -12.94 -4.04 12.22
CA ASP A 131 -14.36 -4.33 12.18
C ASP A 131 -14.58 -5.85 12.13
N ALA A 132 -15.81 -6.32 12.31
CA ALA A 132 -16.23 -7.69 12.08
C ALA A 132 -16.69 -7.89 10.63
N GLY A 133 -16.45 -9.07 10.09
CA GLY A 133 -16.87 -9.43 8.74
C GLY A 133 -15.89 -10.35 8.04
N SER A 134 -16.19 -10.69 6.80
CA SER A 134 -15.35 -11.54 5.96
C SER A 134 -15.01 -10.88 4.64
N PHE A 135 -13.77 -11.06 4.19
CA PHE A 135 -13.27 -10.55 2.93
C PHE A 135 -12.36 -11.57 2.28
N ILE A 136 -12.70 -12.00 1.06
CA ILE A 136 -11.90 -12.94 0.25
C ILE A 136 -11.58 -12.26 -1.06
N TRP A 137 -10.34 -12.39 -1.52
CA TRP A 137 -9.89 -11.82 -2.80
C TRP A 137 -9.01 -12.80 -3.56
N ASP A 138 -9.17 -12.82 -4.87
CA ASP A 138 -8.27 -13.52 -5.79
C ASP A 138 -8.19 -12.72 -7.09
N LEU A 139 -7.07 -12.02 -7.26
CA LEU A 139 -6.88 -11.00 -8.28
C LEU A 139 -5.56 -11.16 -9.01
N GLU A 140 -5.62 -11.24 -10.32
CA GLU A 140 -4.49 -10.96 -11.21
C GLU A 140 -4.21 -9.46 -11.21
N VAL A 141 -2.93 -9.08 -11.25
CA VAL A 141 -2.46 -7.69 -11.18
C VAL A 141 -1.57 -7.39 -12.38
N HIS A 142 -1.91 -6.34 -13.12
CA HIS A 142 -1.08 -5.82 -14.20
C HIS A 142 -0.79 -4.33 -13.98
N LYS A 143 0.46 -4.02 -13.60
CA LYS A 143 0.93 -2.66 -13.34
C LYS A 143 1.38 -2.01 -14.65
N ALA A 144 0.57 -1.08 -15.19
CA ALA A 144 0.78 -0.50 -16.51
C ALA A 144 1.63 0.78 -16.51
N VAL A 145 1.49 1.62 -15.46
CA VAL A 145 2.27 2.86 -15.32
C VAL A 145 2.78 2.96 -13.89
N ALA A 146 4.08 2.90 -13.72
CA ALA A 146 4.75 3.05 -12.44
C ALA A 146 5.27 4.48 -12.22
N CYS A 147 5.48 4.87 -10.98
CA CYS A 147 6.08 6.13 -10.60
C CYS A 147 7.25 5.88 -9.64
N HIS A 148 8.42 6.40 -10.00
CA HIS A 148 9.66 6.18 -9.24
C HIS A 148 10.09 7.38 -8.39
N THR A 149 9.19 8.31 -8.08
CA THR A 149 9.51 9.57 -7.38
C THR A 149 10.24 9.39 -6.07
N GLY A 150 10.04 8.27 -5.37
CA GLY A 150 10.74 7.96 -4.12
C GLY A 150 12.23 7.65 -4.25
N TYR A 151 12.73 7.45 -5.46
CA TYR A 151 14.15 7.10 -5.71
C TYR A 151 15.05 8.30 -6.07
N ILE A 152 14.52 9.51 -6.06
CA ILE A 152 15.29 10.73 -6.33
C ILE A 152 16.32 11.04 -5.22
N ALA A 153 16.25 10.40 -4.09
CA ALA A 153 17.39 10.29 -3.23
C ALA A 153 18.44 9.48 -3.98
N ASN A 154 19.47 10.19 -4.48
CA ASN A 154 20.69 9.63 -5.06
C ASN A 154 20.98 8.27 -4.41
N ALA A 155 21.39 7.27 -5.19
CA ALA A 155 21.75 5.93 -4.71
C ALA A 155 22.66 5.95 -3.48
N PHE A 156 23.48 6.99 -3.33
CA PHE A 156 24.28 7.27 -2.15
C PHE A 156 23.44 7.43 -0.88
N PHE A 157 22.36 8.23 -0.89
CA PHE A 157 21.51 8.43 0.30
C PHE A 157 20.72 7.17 0.68
N THR A 158 20.41 6.35 -0.32
CA THR A 158 19.79 5.03 -0.09
C THR A 158 20.81 4.05 0.52
N ALA A 159 22.05 4.04 0.01
CA ALA A 159 23.11 3.16 0.51
C ALA A 159 23.55 3.49 1.94
N VAL A 160 23.57 4.76 2.32
CA VAL A 160 23.93 5.21 3.70
C VAL A 160 22.73 5.25 4.65
N HIS A 161 21.54 4.74 4.23
CA HIS A 161 20.30 4.74 5.03
C HIS A 161 19.96 6.12 5.65
N ALA A 162 20.24 7.18 4.91
CA ALA A 162 20.11 8.54 5.40
C ALA A 162 18.67 9.06 5.43
N LEU A 163 17.77 8.44 4.69
CA LEU A 163 16.35 8.76 4.67
C LEU A 163 15.54 7.78 5.53
N GLU A 164 14.53 8.29 6.22
CA GLU A 164 13.72 7.49 7.14
C GLU A 164 12.56 6.74 6.46
N SER A 165 12.11 7.18 5.29
CA SER A 165 11.02 6.52 4.54
C SER A 165 11.16 6.70 3.04
N PHE A 166 10.60 5.72 2.32
CA PHE A 166 10.59 5.65 0.87
C PHE A 166 9.21 5.28 0.40
N TRP A 167 8.84 5.80 -0.76
CA TRP A 167 7.61 5.44 -1.46
C TRP A 167 7.90 5.11 -2.92
N HIS A 168 7.17 4.14 -3.45
CA HIS A 168 7.21 3.74 -4.85
C HIS A 168 5.79 3.46 -5.31
N GLY A 169 5.31 4.23 -6.27
CA GLY A 169 4.08 3.94 -6.99
C GLY A 169 4.32 2.79 -7.96
N GLU A 170 4.15 1.55 -7.49
CA GLU A 170 4.41 0.36 -8.30
C GLU A 170 3.49 0.29 -9.53
N GLY A 171 2.28 0.83 -9.39
CA GLY A 171 1.29 0.90 -10.44
C GLY A 171 0.30 2.03 -10.18
N ILE A 172 0.66 3.26 -10.55
CA ILE A 172 -0.28 4.40 -10.50
C ILE A 172 -1.48 4.13 -11.39
N ARG A 173 -1.26 3.41 -12.49
CA ARG A 173 -2.30 2.78 -13.29
C ARG A 173 -2.10 1.27 -13.23
N THR A 174 -3.02 0.59 -12.57
CA THR A 174 -3.00 -0.86 -12.42
C THR A 174 -4.33 -1.44 -12.87
N PHE A 175 -4.29 -2.54 -13.58
CA PHE A 175 -5.45 -3.30 -13.97
C PHE A 175 -5.55 -4.53 -13.08
N PHE A 176 -6.74 -4.77 -12.54
CA PHE A 176 -7.05 -5.96 -11.77
C PHE A 176 -8.09 -6.82 -12.50
N ARG A 177 -7.96 -8.14 -12.36
CA ARG A 177 -8.93 -9.11 -12.88
C ARG A 177 -9.14 -10.21 -11.86
N GLY A 178 -10.39 -10.54 -11.57
CA GLY A 178 -10.72 -11.63 -10.67
C GLY A 178 -11.99 -11.37 -9.87
N THR A 179 -12.00 -11.81 -8.63
CA THR A 179 -13.19 -11.72 -7.77
C THR A 179 -12.84 -11.27 -6.36
N VAL A 180 -13.80 -10.59 -5.75
CA VAL A 180 -13.82 -10.26 -4.32
C VAL A 180 -15.14 -10.73 -3.74
N ILE A 181 -15.10 -11.30 -2.54
CA ILE A 181 -16.30 -11.64 -1.77
C ILE A 181 -16.25 -10.86 -0.46
N LEU A 182 -17.22 -9.99 -0.27
CA LEU A 182 -17.38 -9.19 0.96
C LEU A 182 -18.66 -9.64 1.67
N ASN A 183 -18.53 -10.21 2.87
CA ASN A 183 -19.65 -10.69 3.69
C ASN A 183 -20.62 -11.60 2.88
N GLY A 184 -20.08 -12.49 2.04
CA GLY A 184 -20.83 -13.39 1.19
C GLY A 184 -21.36 -12.80 -0.13
N VAL A 185 -21.17 -11.49 -0.37
CA VAL A 185 -21.54 -10.84 -1.64
C VAL A 185 -20.34 -10.84 -2.58
N THR A 186 -20.53 -11.40 -3.79
CA THR A 186 -19.48 -11.46 -4.82
C THR A 186 -19.48 -10.22 -5.68
N TYR A 187 -18.27 -9.69 -5.93
CA TYR A 187 -17.98 -8.60 -6.84
C TYR A 187 -16.98 -9.08 -7.90
N GLU A 188 -17.29 -8.79 -9.16
CA GLU A 188 -16.39 -9.03 -10.28
C GLU A 188 -15.48 -7.83 -10.49
N VAL A 189 -14.18 -8.09 -10.67
CA VAL A 189 -13.17 -7.07 -10.95
C VAL A 189 -12.65 -7.30 -12.36
N THR A 190 -12.84 -6.33 -13.25
CA THR A 190 -12.38 -6.40 -14.63
C THR A 190 -11.37 -5.30 -14.93
N PRO A 191 -10.42 -5.52 -15.85
CA PRO A 191 -9.40 -4.52 -16.19
C PRO A 191 -9.98 -3.16 -16.61
N GLU A 192 -11.14 -3.20 -17.28
CA GLU A 192 -11.80 -2.01 -17.85
C GLU A 192 -12.40 -1.10 -16.76
N THR A 193 -12.82 -1.69 -15.66
CA THR A 193 -13.58 -0.99 -14.60
C THR A 193 -12.85 -0.96 -13.25
N SER A 194 -11.68 -1.59 -13.13
CA SER A 194 -10.99 -1.71 -11.85
C SER A 194 -10.42 -0.39 -11.31
N TYR A 195 -10.11 0.59 -12.17
CA TYR A 195 -9.48 1.86 -11.79
C TYR A 195 -8.39 1.71 -10.74
N GLY A 196 -7.50 0.74 -10.96
CA GLY A 196 -6.64 0.19 -9.96
C GLY A 196 -5.40 1.05 -9.69
N TYR A 197 -4.92 0.93 -8.45
CA TYR A 197 -3.71 1.55 -7.95
C TYR A 197 -2.92 0.57 -7.09
N ALA A 198 -1.58 0.61 -7.19
CA ALA A 198 -0.69 -0.17 -6.37
C ALA A 198 0.53 0.65 -5.94
N ASP A 199 0.89 0.61 -4.66
CA ASP A 199 2.10 1.25 -4.15
C ASP A 199 2.83 0.38 -3.12
N LYS A 200 4.09 0.77 -2.90
CA LYS A 200 4.93 0.25 -1.83
C LYS A 200 5.50 1.39 -1.02
N HIS A 201 5.40 1.28 0.29
CA HIS A 201 5.99 2.21 1.23
C HIS A 201 6.84 1.46 2.25
N TRP A 202 8.07 1.94 2.54
CA TRP A 202 8.93 1.29 3.51
C TRP A 202 9.87 2.29 4.19
N GLY A 203 10.40 1.92 5.34
CA GLY A 203 11.33 2.77 6.08
C GLY A 203 11.33 2.50 7.58
N ARG A 204 11.86 3.45 8.33
CA ARG A 204 11.90 3.42 9.80
C ARG A 204 10.75 4.18 10.46
N SER A 205 10.33 5.29 9.86
CA SER A 205 9.20 6.08 10.34
C SER A 205 8.50 6.77 9.17
N TYR A 206 7.24 7.11 9.36
CA TYR A 206 6.52 7.94 8.40
C TYR A 206 6.98 9.39 8.52
N ASN A 207 7.28 10.02 7.37
CA ASN A 207 7.50 11.45 7.31
C ASN A 207 6.19 12.20 7.53
N GLN A 208 6.18 13.17 8.42
CA GLN A 208 4.99 13.98 8.71
C GLN A 208 5.32 15.47 8.61
N PRO A 209 4.42 16.31 8.09
CA PRO A 209 3.21 15.95 7.36
C PRO A 209 3.52 15.30 6.01
N TRP A 210 2.61 14.52 5.49
CA TRP A 210 2.70 13.94 4.15
C TRP A 210 1.44 14.22 3.33
N LEU A 211 1.62 14.32 2.02
CA LEU A 211 0.55 14.42 1.02
C LEU A 211 0.85 13.40 -0.06
N GLN A 212 -0.12 12.60 -0.43
CA GLN A 212 -0.03 11.70 -1.56
C GLN A 212 -1.29 11.85 -2.40
N PHE A 213 -1.10 12.04 -3.70
CA PHE A 213 -2.15 12.05 -4.69
C PHE A 213 -1.70 11.23 -5.89
N ALA A 214 -2.58 10.37 -6.40
CA ALA A 214 -2.32 9.58 -7.58
C ALA A 214 -3.59 9.46 -8.43
N SER A 215 -3.43 9.53 -9.75
CA SER A 215 -4.50 9.28 -10.70
C SER A 215 -3.94 8.55 -11.92
N GLY A 216 -4.40 7.33 -12.13
CA GLY A 216 -4.10 6.53 -13.33
C GLY A 216 -5.17 6.67 -14.42
N HIS A 217 -6.19 7.51 -14.21
CA HIS A 217 -7.32 7.67 -15.13
C HIS A 217 -7.43 9.13 -15.59
N LEU A 218 -6.62 9.48 -16.59
CA LEU A 218 -6.58 10.83 -17.15
C LEU A 218 -7.41 10.89 -18.43
N ILE A 219 -8.22 11.93 -18.57
CA ILE A 219 -9.05 12.19 -19.75
C ILE A 219 -8.58 13.48 -20.43
N SER A 220 -8.41 13.44 -21.74
CA SER A 220 -8.11 14.63 -22.53
C SER A 220 -9.32 15.53 -22.63
N GLU A 221 -9.24 16.76 -22.15
CA GLU A 221 -10.32 17.76 -22.29
C GLU A 221 -10.65 18.08 -23.75
N LYS A 222 -9.64 18.05 -24.64
CA LYS A 222 -9.84 18.35 -26.06
C LYS A 222 -10.61 17.27 -26.82
N THR A 223 -10.42 15.99 -26.45
CA THR A 223 -10.97 14.88 -27.24
C THR A 223 -11.99 14.04 -26.47
N GLY A 224 -12.13 14.24 -25.15
CA GLY A 224 -12.93 13.40 -24.26
C GLY A 224 -12.42 11.96 -24.12
N ARG A 225 -11.25 11.64 -24.69
CA ARG A 225 -10.70 10.28 -24.68
C ARG A 225 -9.78 10.06 -23.49
N GLU A 226 -9.82 8.85 -22.96
CA GLU A 226 -8.89 8.38 -21.95
C GLU A 226 -7.46 8.27 -22.49
N LEU A 227 -6.49 8.74 -21.70
CA LEU A 227 -5.07 8.68 -21.99
C LEU A 227 -4.48 7.39 -21.41
N LYS A 228 -4.49 6.32 -22.20
CA LYS A 228 -4.20 4.93 -21.73
C LYS A 228 -2.82 4.72 -21.10
N HIS A 229 -1.80 5.49 -21.51
CA HIS A 229 -0.42 5.38 -21.02
C HIS A 229 -0.02 6.64 -20.25
N SER A 230 -0.95 7.17 -19.47
CA SER A 230 -0.74 8.40 -18.73
C SER A 230 -1.21 8.25 -17.29
N ALA A 231 -0.45 8.84 -16.38
CA ALA A 231 -0.75 8.86 -14.96
C ALA A 231 -0.12 10.08 -14.31
N LEU A 232 -0.70 10.53 -13.20
CA LEU A 232 -0.17 11.60 -12.35
C LEU A 232 0.06 11.07 -10.96
N ALA A 233 1.23 11.34 -10.41
CA ALA A 233 1.54 11.08 -9.01
C ALA A 233 2.17 12.32 -8.38
N ILE A 234 1.72 12.66 -7.17
CA ILE A 234 2.25 13.74 -6.36
C ILE A 234 2.56 13.18 -4.97
N ASP A 235 3.81 13.31 -4.55
CA ASP A 235 4.25 12.99 -3.20
C ASP A 235 4.81 14.23 -2.52
N GLY A 236 4.31 14.54 -1.34
CA GLY A 236 4.74 15.68 -0.55
C GLY A 236 5.01 15.29 0.89
N CYS A 237 6.20 15.62 1.39
CA CYS A 237 6.56 15.32 2.76
C CYS A 237 7.59 16.28 3.33
N CYS A 238 7.83 16.16 4.64
CA CYS A 238 8.99 16.72 5.33
C CYS A 238 9.97 15.57 5.59
N PRO A 239 10.90 15.27 4.67
CA PRO A 239 11.84 14.19 4.87
C PRO A 239 12.79 14.52 6.04
N LYS A 240 13.27 13.47 6.70
CA LYS A 240 14.32 13.60 7.68
C LYS A 240 15.62 13.02 7.12
N PHE A 241 16.69 13.78 7.27
CA PHE A 241 18.02 13.30 7.00
C PHE A 241 18.67 12.92 8.32
N LEU A 242 18.93 11.64 8.51
CA LEU A 242 19.24 11.05 9.81
C LEU A 242 18.11 11.31 10.83
N PHE A 243 18.21 12.36 11.64
CA PHE A 243 17.18 12.80 12.61
C PHE A 243 16.80 14.28 12.44
N PHE A 244 17.44 14.99 11.50
CA PHE A 244 17.15 16.40 11.23
C PHE A 244 16.01 16.55 10.24
N PRO A 245 14.93 17.28 10.58
CA PRO A 245 13.87 17.58 9.64
C PRO A 245 14.40 18.47 8.52
N MET A 246 14.15 18.08 7.29
CA MET A 246 14.45 18.86 6.11
C MET A 246 13.28 19.80 5.75
N ARG A 247 13.49 20.70 4.81
CA ARG A 247 12.40 21.53 4.27
C ARG A 247 11.37 20.67 3.56
N ARG A 248 10.11 21.11 3.58
CA ARG A 248 9.01 20.49 2.83
C ARG A 248 9.40 20.34 1.36
N ARG A 249 9.08 19.17 0.80
CA ARG A 249 9.30 18.86 -0.61
C ARG A 249 8.02 18.35 -1.20
N ILE A 250 7.72 18.77 -2.40
CA ILE A 250 6.66 18.22 -3.23
C ILE A 250 7.32 17.76 -4.51
N LEU A 251 6.98 16.57 -4.91
CA LEU A 251 7.44 15.91 -6.08
C LEU A 251 6.23 15.51 -6.90
N MET A 252 6.22 15.87 -8.17
CA MET A 252 5.16 15.51 -9.10
C MET A 252 5.78 14.78 -10.27
N GLN A 253 5.26 13.63 -10.60
CA GLN A 253 5.55 12.91 -11.83
C GLN A 253 4.27 12.84 -12.66
N LEU A 254 4.34 13.35 -13.87
CA LEU A 254 3.33 13.15 -14.90
C LEU A 254 3.93 12.20 -15.95
N THR A 255 3.37 11.02 -16.08
CA THR A 255 3.60 10.17 -17.24
C THR A 255 2.54 10.55 -18.28
N TYR A 256 2.95 11.01 -19.44
CA TYR A 256 2.05 11.39 -20.52
C TYR A 256 2.42 10.63 -21.80
N THR A 257 1.51 9.79 -22.27
CA THR A 257 1.71 8.92 -23.45
C THR A 257 2.99 8.08 -23.41
N GLY A 258 3.40 7.66 -22.19
CA GLY A 258 4.61 6.86 -21.95
C GLY A 258 5.89 7.67 -21.74
N GLU A 259 5.84 9.00 -21.78
CA GLU A 259 6.97 9.88 -21.44
C GLU A 259 6.81 10.42 -20.02
N ASP A 260 7.88 10.43 -19.24
CA ASP A 260 7.89 10.87 -17.83
C ASP A 260 8.39 12.31 -17.70
N PHE A 261 7.60 13.13 -17.01
CA PHE A 261 7.90 14.51 -16.67
C PHE A 261 7.94 14.65 -15.14
N GLU A 262 9.10 15.05 -14.61
CA GLU A 262 9.28 15.22 -13.16
C GLU A 262 9.37 16.70 -12.79
N TYR A 263 8.64 17.09 -11.76
CA TYR A 263 8.62 18.43 -11.19
C TYR A 263 8.98 18.38 -9.72
N HIS A 264 10.01 19.14 -9.34
CA HIS A 264 10.50 19.22 -7.97
C HIS A 264 10.23 20.62 -7.39
N PHE A 265 9.43 20.69 -6.37
CA PHE A 265 9.15 21.94 -5.67
C PHE A 265 9.90 21.97 -4.33
N GLY A 266 10.54 23.09 -4.01
CA GLY A 266 11.32 23.27 -2.77
C GLY A 266 12.81 22.98 -2.89
N ARG A 267 13.36 22.85 -4.12
CA ARG A 267 14.79 22.89 -4.37
C ARG A 267 15.22 24.30 -4.78
N PRO A 268 16.44 24.77 -4.36
CA PRO A 268 16.97 26.07 -4.79
C PRO A 268 17.33 26.13 -6.28
N LEU A 269 17.41 24.98 -6.96
CA LEU A 269 17.68 24.87 -8.40
C LEU A 269 16.74 23.81 -8.96
N THR A 270 15.70 24.22 -9.68
CA THR A 270 14.88 23.36 -10.53
C THR A 270 15.48 23.35 -11.93
N LEU A 271 16.19 22.30 -12.29
CA LEU A 271 16.47 21.98 -13.69
C LEU A 271 15.28 21.13 -14.16
N SER A 272 14.40 21.73 -14.94
CA SER A 272 13.46 20.98 -15.77
C SER A 272 14.25 20.27 -16.87
N ARG A 273 14.09 18.99 -17.00
CA ARG A 273 14.39 18.25 -18.23
C ARG A 273 13.12 18.14 -19.04
#